data_88bc84d55254a19a79998c22273386c9
#
_entry.id   88bc84d55254a19a79998c22273386c9
#
_cell.length_a   1.000
_cell.length_b   1.000
_cell.length_c   1.000
_cell.angle_alpha   90.00
_cell.angle_beta   90.00
_cell.angle_gamma   90.00
#
_symmetry.space_group_name_H-M   'P 1'
#
loop_
_entity.id
_entity.type
_entity.pdbx_description
1 polymer ?
#
loop_
_entity_poly.entity_id
_entity_poly.type
_entity_poly.pdbx_seq_one_letter_code
_entity_poly.pdbx_strand_id
1 'polypeptide(L)'
;MDRRPFVKKISFGASLALISSNKLFSSIYDNEKFKLNYAPHLGMFEKSAGKDEADQISFMSEMGFAAFEDNSMKSRSLSTQNKISKALESNNMSMGVFVAHKIYWDKPNLTSGDSNFREEFLKDIRESMDVAKRVNAKWMTVVPGLLDQRKNISYQTSNVIETLKRASDILEPHGLVMVLEPL
;
A
#
# COMPACT_ATOMS: atom_id res chain seq x y z
N MET A 1 -6.78 -39.24 52.66
CA MET A 1 -6.65 -37.84 52.13
C MET A 1 -7.50 -37.75 50.89
N ASP A 2 -8.58 -36.97 50.95
CA ASP A 2 -9.49 -36.82 49.82
C ASP A 2 -8.85 -35.83 48.76
N ARG A 3 -8.61 -36.33 47.54
CA ARG A 3 -7.96 -35.58 46.45
C ARG A 3 -8.90 -34.60 45.72
N ARG A 4 -10.20 -34.69 45.99
CA ARG A 4 -11.25 -33.88 45.34
C ARG A 4 -11.13 -32.36 45.57
N PRO A 5 -10.78 -31.86 46.78
CA PRO A 5 -10.61 -30.40 46.96
C PRO A 5 -9.38 -29.85 46.26
N PHE A 6 -8.34 -30.66 46.01
CA PHE A 6 -7.13 -30.23 45.29
C PHE A 6 -7.41 -30.03 43.81
N VAL A 7 -8.14 -30.96 43.15
CA VAL A 7 -8.49 -30.87 41.73
C VAL A 7 -9.42 -29.68 41.46
N LYS A 8 -10.40 -29.39 42.35
CA LYS A 8 -11.26 -28.19 42.23
C LYS A 8 -10.47 -26.89 42.35
N LYS A 9 -9.46 -26.82 43.22
CA LYS A 9 -8.60 -25.62 43.36
C LYS A 9 -7.69 -25.41 42.14
N ILE A 10 -7.18 -26.49 41.53
CA ILE A 10 -6.37 -26.40 40.30
C ILE A 10 -7.23 -25.96 39.10
N SER A 11 -8.46 -26.51 38.97
CA SER A 11 -9.37 -26.12 37.86
C SER A 11 -9.78 -24.66 37.95
N PHE A 12 -9.98 -24.11 39.16
CA PHE A 12 -10.30 -22.69 39.32
C PHE A 12 -9.10 -21.76 39.10
N GLY A 13 -7.90 -22.20 39.50
CA GLY A 13 -6.65 -21.47 39.27
C GLY A 13 -6.26 -21.47 37.82
N ALA A 14 -6.44 -22.56 37.08
CA ALA A 14 -6.15 -22.66 35.66
C ALA A 14 -7.10 -21.81 34.82
N SER A 15 -8.38 -21.71 35.16
CA SER A 15 -9.33 -20.86 34.45
C SER A 15 -9.05 -19.36 34.65
N LEU A 16 -8.60 -18.94 35.82
CA LEU A 16 -8.18 -17.56 36.07
C LEU A 16 -6.83 -17.22 35.35
N ALA A 17 -5.91 -18.19 35.27
CA ALA A 17 -4.65 -18.01 34.55
C ALA A 17 -4.85 -17.85 33.04
N LEU A 18 -5.84 -18.56 32.45
CA LEU A 18 -6.17 -18.42 31.03
C LEU A 18 -6.85 -17.06 30.69
N ILE A 19 -7.64 -16.51 31.62
CA ILE A 19 -8.25 -15.19 31.46
C ILE A 19 -7.21 -14.08 31.65
N SER A 20 -6.21 -14.30 32.52
CA SER A 20 -5.10 -13.36 32.72
C SER A 20 -4.06 -13.39 31.56
N SER A 21 -3.87 -14.55 30.92
CA SER A 21 -2.89 -14.68 29.86
C SER A 21 -3.27 -13.88 28.61
N ASN A 22 -4.56 -13.76 28.30
CA ASN A 22 -5.00 -12.92 27.19
C ASN A 22 -4.78 -11.40 27.45
N LYS A 23 -4.82 -10.96 28.72
CA LYS A 23 -4.44 -9.58 29.09
C LYS A 23 -2.94 -9.38 29.20
N LEU A 24 -2.18 -10.41 29.57
CA LEU A 24 -0.73 -10.37 29.64
C LEU A 24 -0.10 -10.40 28.23
N PHE A 25 -0.67 -11.11 27.28
CA PHE A 25 -0.21 -11.08 25.89
C PHE A 25 -0.48 -9.73 25.21
N SER A 26 -1.59 -9.03 25.55
CA SER A 26 -1.85 -7.68 25.00
C SER A 26 -1.00 -6.59 25.63
N SER A 27 -0.39 -6.81 26.81
CA SER A 27 0.48 -5.83 27.48
C SER A 27 1.96 -6.00 27.17
N ILE A 28 2.36 -7.07 26.48
CA ILE A 28 3.77 -7.31 26.08
C ILE A 28 4.09 -6.58 24.76
N TYR A 29 3.10 -6.28 23.97
CA TYR A 29 3.21 -5.34 22.86
C TYR A 29 2.74 -3.96 23.33
N ASP A 30 3.56 -3.30 24.15
CA ASP A 30 3.51 -1.84 24.26
C ASP A 30 3.83 -1.36 22.83
N ASN A 31 2.79 -0.95 22.10
CA ASN A 31 2.85 -0.64 20.67
C ASN A 31 3.69 0.62 20.47
N GLU A 32 5.00 0.50 20.67
CA GLU A 32 5.92 1.53 20.20
C GLU A 32 5.79 1.60 18.68
N LYS A 33 5.16 2.68 18.23
CA LYS A 33 5.11 2.99 16.79
C LYS A 33 6.52 3.01 16.24
N PHE A 34 6.69 2.48 15.06
CA PHE A 34 7.98 2.59 14.38
C PHE A 34 8.37 4.07 14.25
N LYS A 35 9.67 4.37 14.34
CA LYS A 35 10.20 5.73 14.18
C LYS A 35 10.01 6.27 12.77
N LEU A 36 9.95 5.37 11.78
CA LEU A 36 9.71 5.69 10.37
C LEU A 36 8.33 5.18 9.96
N ASN A 37 7.73 5.84 8.99
CA ASN A 37 6.44 5.45 8.42
C ASN A 37 6.65 4.32 7.40
N TYR A 38 6.86 3.10 7.89
CA TYR A 38 6.88 1.92 7.03
C TYR A 38 5.49 1.64 6.50
N ALA A 39 5.41 1.26 5.22
CA ALA A 39 4.18 0.99 4.50
C ALA A 39 4.17 -0.45 3.95
N PRO A 40 3.69 -1.44 4.70
CA PRO A 40 3.54 -2.79 4.17
C PRO A 40 2.40 -2.89 3.16
N HIS A 41 2.45 -3.93 2.31
CA HIS A 41 1.42 -4.26 1.32
C HIS A 41 0.35 -5.19 1.86
N LEU A 42 -0.82 -5.21 1.20
CA LEU A 42 -1.80 -6.26 1.37
C LEU A 42 -1.22 -7.64 1.04
N GLY A 43 -1.67 -8.65 1.76
CA GLY A 43 -1.22 -10.03 1.61
C GLY A 43 -0.04 -10.40 2.50
N MET A 44 0.77 -9.44 2.95
CA MET A 44 1.89 -9.73 3.86
C MET A 44 1.45 -10.34 5.19
N PHE A 45 0.26 -10.00 5.65
CA PHE A 45 -0.29 -10.44 6.94
C PHE A 45 -1.54 -11.33 6.81
N GLU A 46 -1.82 -11.90 5.65
CA GLU A 46 -3.00 -12.78 5.44
C GLU A 46 -3.08 -13.93 6.46
N LYS A 47 -1.94 -14.50 6.83
CA LYS A 47 -1.90 -15.61 7.81
C LYS A 47 -2.29 -15.19 9.22
N SER A 48 -2.10 -13.92 9.57
CA SER A 48 -2.36 -13.38 10.90
C SER A 48 -3.70 -12.64 10.98
N ALA A 49 -4.06 -11.91 9.95
CA ALA A 49 -5.22 -11.02 9.92
C ALA A 49 -6.35 -11.47 8.96
N GLY A 50 -6.14 -12.58 8.23
CA GLY A 50 -7.12 -13.02 7.22
C GLY A 50 -6.98 -12.26 5.90
N LYS A 51 -7.95 -12.49 4.98
CA LYS A 51 -7.90 -11.96 3.61
C LYS A 51 -8.60 -10.61 3.44
N ASP A 52 -9.38 -10.19 4.44
CA ASP A 52 -10.10 -8.92 4.39
C ASP A 52 -9.11 -7.74 4.44
N GLU A 53 -9.28 -6.76 3.57
CA GLU A 53 -8.37 -5.63 3.47
C GLU A 53 -8.40 -4.75 4.72
N ALA A 54 -9.58 -4.53 5.30
CA ALA A 54 -9.72 -3.70 6.49
C ALA A 54 -9.12 -4.38 7.72
N ASP A 55 -9.29 -5.70 7.85
CA ASP A 55 -8.71 -6.47 8.95
C ASP A 55 -7.18 -6.45 8.88
N GLN A 56 -6.58 -6.58 7.68
CA GLN A 56 -5.13 -6.48 7.51
C GLN A 56 -4.60 -5.08 7.86
N ILE A 57 -5.29 -4.02 7.47
CA ILE A 57 -4.92 -2.63 7.80
C ILE A 57 -5.00 -2.41 9.31
N SER A 58 -6.06 -2.89 9.97
CA SER A 58 -6.20 -2.81 11.42
C SER A 58 -5.06 -3.55 12.14
N PHE A 59 -4.75 -4.76 11.68
CA PHE A 59 -3.62 -5.53 12.21
C PHE A 59 -2.27 -4.81 12.02
N MET A 60 -2.02 -4.21 10.84
CA MET A 60 -0.82 -3.41 10.60
C MET A 60 -0.72 -2.23 11.58
N SER A 61 -1.82 -1.54 11.83
CA SER A 61 -1.88 -0.45 12.81
C SER A 61 -1.58 -0.95 14.22
N GLU A 62 -2.14 -2.09 14.63
CA GLU A 62 -1.86 -2.74 15.91
C GLU A 62 -0.39 -3.15 16.06
N MET A 63 0.28 -3.48 14.96
CA MET A 63 1.72 -3.80 14.94
C MET A 63 2.61 -2.55 14.90
N GLY A 64 2.05 -1.34 14.93
CA GLY A 64 2.78 -0.08 14.99
C GLY A 64 3.11 0.55 13.65
N PHE A 65 2.61 0.02 12.53
CA PHE A 65 2.75 0.66 11.21
C PHE A 65 1.85 1.89 11.11
N ALA A 66 2.40 2.97 10.53
CA ALA A 66 1.70 4.25 10.37
C ALA A 66 1.26 4.53 8.92
N ALA A 67 1.65 3.66 7.99
CA ALA A 67 1.34 3.78 6.58
C ALA A 67 1.07 2.41 5.96
N PHE A 68 0.53 2.43 4.76
CA PHE A 68 0.15 1.26 3.97
C PHE A 68 0.35 1.58 2.50
N GLU A 69 0.76 0.63 1.67
CA GLU A 69 0.81 0.80 0.22
C GLU A 69 0.15 -0.35 -0.53
N ASP A 70 -0.29 -0.07 -1.75
CA ASP A 70 -0.94 -1.08 -2.59
C ASP A 70 -0.76 -0.75 -4.07
N ASN A 71 0.16 -1.45 -4.71
CA ASN A 71 0.43 -1.30 -6.15
C ASN A 71 -0.80 -1.55 -7.03
N SER A 72 -1.74 -2.34 -6.55
CA SER A 72 -2.98 -2.68 -7.28
C SER A 72 -4.13 -1.71 -7.03
N MET A 73 -3.97 -0.65 -6.25
CA MET A 73 -5.04 0.24 -5.82
C MET A 73 -5.90 0.75 -6.98
N LYS A 74 -5.29 1.19 -8.09
CA LYS A 74 -6.01 1.68 -9.28
C LYS A 74 -6.94 0.62 -9.89
N SER A 75 -6.54 -0.65 -9.88
CA SER A 75 -7.32 -1.75 -10.47
C SER A 75 -8.38 -2.34 -9.55
N ARG A 76 -8.40 -1.96 -8.26
CA ARG A 76 -9.42 -2.42 -7.32
C ARG A 76 -10.79 -1.80 -7.62
N SER A 77 -11.85 -2.51 -7.25
CA SER A 77 -13.21 -1.97 -7.35
C SER A 77 -13.38 -0.70 -6.50
N LEU A 78 -14.28 0.18 -6.90
CA LEU A 78 -14.61 1.40 -6.12
C LEU A 78 -15.02 1.06 -4.68
N SER A 79 -15.75 -0.04 -4.48
CA SER A 79 -16.14 -0.49 -3.14
C SER A 79 -14.93 -0.88 -2.29
N THR A 80 -13.95 -1.59 -2.87
CA THR A 80 -12.70 -1.96 -2.19
C THR A 80 -11.85 -0.73 -1.88
N GLN A 81 -11.70 0.20 -2.83
CA GLN A 81 -10.96 1.44 -2.61
C GLN A 81 -11.57 2.26 -1.46
N ASN A 82 -12.89 2.38 -1.41
CA ASN A 82 -13.59 3.06 -0.32
C ASN A 82 -13.46 2.34 1.02
N LYS A 83 -13.47 1.00 1.02
CA LYS A 83 -13.25 0.18 2.21
C LYS A 83 -11.84 0.40 2.78
N ILE A 84 -10.82 0.36 1.93
CA ILE A 84 -9.43 0.62 2.30
C ILE A 84 -9.29 2.05 2.84
N SER A 85 -9.84 3.05 2.15
CA SER A 85 -9.81 4.44 2.58
C SER A 85 -10.38 4.62 3.99
N LYS A 86 -11.55 4.04 4.27
CA LYS A 86 -12.16 4.07 5.61
C LYS A 86 -11.32 3.35 6.67
N ALA A 87 -10.71 2.22 6.32
CA ALA A 87 -9.86 1.49 7.24
C ALA A 87 -8.60 2.29 7.59
N LEU A 88 -7.97 2.94 6.62
CA LEU A 88 -6.82 3.83 6.84
C LEU A 88 -7.20 5.02 7.74
N GLU A 89 -8.32 5.68 7.48
CA GLU A 89 -8.83 6.78 8.28
C GLU A 89 -9.10 6.34 9.73
N SER A 90 -9.83 5.22 9.91
CA SER A 90 -10.19 4.69 11.23
C SER A 90 -8.98 4.30 12.08
N ASN A 91 -7.89 3.89 11.44
CA ASN A 91 -6.64 3.49 12.09
C ASN A 91 -5.59 4.61 12.11
N ASN A 92 -5.93 5.82 11.65
CA ASN A 92 -5.00 6.96 11.54
C ASN A 92 -3.72 6.59 10.78
N MET A 93 -3.86 5.82 9.70
CA MET A 93 -2.78 5.41 8.81
C MET A 93 -2.80 6.21 7.52
N SER A 94 -1.64 6.42 6.93
CA SER A 94 -1.48 7.12 5.65
C SER A 94 -1.46 6.12 4.48
N MET A 95 -2.04 6.52 3.33
CA MET A 95 -1.75 5.85 2.07
C MET A 95 -0.35 6.21 1.59
N GLY A 96 0.47 5.22 1.28
CA GLY A 96 1.76 5.37 0.62
C GLY A 96 1.61 5.51 -0.90
N VAL A 97 2.39 4.75 -1.66
CA VAL A 97 2.32 4.76 -3.12
C VAL A 97 1.33 3.73 -3.67
N PHE A 98 0.87 3.98 -4.89
CA PHE A 98 0.20 3.02 -5.75
C PHE A 98 0.66 3.22 -7.19
N VAL A 99 0.56 2.20 -8.04
CA VAL A 99 0.96 2.31 -9.45
C VAL A 99 -0.08 3.11 -10.22
N ALA A 100 0.37 4.22 -10.84
CA ALA A 100 -0.51 5.19 -11.49
C ALA A 100 -0.96 4.79 -12.89
N HIS A 101 -0.23 3.93 -13.57
CA HIS A 101 -0.43 3.62 -14.98
C HIS A 101 -0.18 2.16 -15.30
N LYS A 102 -0.60 1.73 -16.48
CA LYS A 102 -0.29 0.41 -17.02
C LYS A 102 1.20 0.27 -17.29
N ILE A 103 1.84 -0.73 -16.69
CA ILE A 103 3.24 -1.07 -16.93
C ILE A 103 3.33 -2.08 -18.07
N TYR A 104 4.23 -1.82 -19.03
CA TYR A 104 4.60 -2.75 -20.09
C TYR A 104 5.92 -3.43 -19.74
N TRP A 105 5.87 -4.73 -19.47
CA TRP A 105 7.00 -5.52 -19.03
C TRP A 105 7.81 -6.14 -20.17
N ASP A 106 7.28 -6.12 -21.40
CA ASP A 106 7.77 -6.86 -22.56
C ASP A 106 8.21 -5.97 -23.73
N LYS A 107 7.94 -4.67 -23.66
CA LYS A 107 8.24 -3.73 -24.75
C LYS A 107 8.46 -2.29 -24.27
N PRO A 108 9.28 -1.50 -25.00
CA PRO A 108 9.38 -0.07 -24.80
C PRO A 108 8.02 0.62 -24.96
N ASN A 109 7.70 1.53 -24.05
CA ASN A 109 6.50 2.37 -24.11
C ASN A 109 6.86 3.86 -24.08
N LEU A 110 7.07 4.49 -22.92
CA LEU A 110 7.42 5.92 -22.86
C LEU A 110 8.76 6.22 -23.53
N THR A 111 9.71 5.30 -23.48
CA THR A 111 11.01 5.40 -24.12
C THR A 111 10.92 5.38 -25.65
N SER A 112 9.87 4.79 -26.22
CA SER A 112 9.71 4.67 -27.67
C SER A 112 9.51 6.00 -28.40
N GLY A 113 8.94 7.02 -27.71
CA GLY A 113 8.50 8.28 -28.30
C GLY A 113 7.18 8.18 -29.07
N ASP A 114 6.50 7.04 -29.05
CA ASP A 114 5.20 6.86 -29.67
C ASP A 114 4.13 7.68 -28.94
N SER A 115 3.42 8.50 -29.68
CA SER A 115 2.35 9.36 -29.14
C SER A 115 1.21 8.58 -28.53
N ASN A 116 0.89 7.38 -29.04
CA ASN A 116 -0.20 6.56 -28.49
C ASN A 116 0.13 6.09 -27.07
N PHE A 117 1.36 5.62 -26.80
CA PHE A 117 1.79 5.28 -25.46
C PHE A 117 1.81 6.47 -24.52
N ARG A 118 2.21 7.64 -25.02
CA ARG A 118 2.17 8.87 -24.23
C ARG A 118 0.74 9.24 -23.85
N GLU A 119 -0.18 9.25 -24.80
CA GLU A 119 -1.58 9.58 -24.52
C GLU A 119 -2.27 8.56 -23.59
N GLU A 120 -1.99 7.26 -23.77
CA GLU A 120 -2.44 6.22 -22.83
C GLU A 120 -1.93 6.50 -21.42
N PHE A 121 -0.64 6.78 -21.27
CA PHE A 121 -0.04 7.12 -19.99
C PHE A 121 -0.66 8.38 -19.36
N LEU A 122 -0.82 9.47 -20.10
CA LEU A 122 -1.41 10.69 -19.59
C LEU A 122 -2.90 10.53 -19.22
N LYS A 123 -3.62 9.66 -19.92
CA LYS A 123 -4.97 9.26 -19.55
C LYS A 123 -4.95 8.54 -18.21
N ASP A 124 -4.07 7.56 -18.05
CA ASP A 124 -3.91 6.81 -16.81
C ASP A 124 -3.58 7.71 -15.63
N ILE A 125 -2.71 8.71 -15.82
CA ILE A 125 -2.36 9.72 -14.80
C ILE A 125 -3.61 10.51 -14.37
N ARG A 126 -4.44 10.97 -15.33
CA ARG A 126 -5.69 11.68 -14.99
C ARG A 126 -6.65 10.81 -14.19
N GLU A 127 -6.84 9.55 -14.59
CA GLU A 127 -7.68 8.59 -13.84
C GLU A 127 -7.13 8.30 -12.44
N SER A 128 -5.82 8.29 -12.28
CA SER A 128 -5.16 8.05 -10.99
C SER A 128 -5.35 9.21 -10.00
N MET A 129 -5.67 10.42 -10.46
CA MET A 129 -6.03 11.53 -9.57
C MET A 129 -7.31 11.23 -8.78
N ASP A 130 -8.31 10.60 -9.40
CA ASP A 130 -9.53 10.20 -8.71
C ASP A 130 -9.28 9.12 -7.66
N VAL A 131 -8.37 8.19 -7.96
CA VAL A 131 -7.91 7.18 -7.01
C VAL A 131 -7.20 7.85 -5.84
N ALA A 132 -6.20 8.70 -6.11
CA ALA A 132 -5.43 9.43 -5.11
C ALA A 132 -6.35 10.22 -4.16
N LYS A 133 -7.33 10.95 -4.72
CA LYS A 133 -8.33 11.68 -3.94
C LYS A 133 -9.15 10.75 -3.04
N ARG A 134 -9.56 9.58 -3.55
CA ARG A 134 -10.41 8.63 -2.83
C ARG A 134 -9.70 8.01 -1.64
N VAL A 135 -8.42 7.67 -1.78
CA VAL A 135 -7.63 7.01 -0.73
C VAL A 135 -6.69 7.98 0.00
N ASN A 136 -6.82 9.28 -0.24
CA ASN A 136 -6.00 10.35 0.33
C ASN A 136 -4.48 10.12 0.12
N ALA A 137 -4.09 9.63 -1.07
CA ALA A 137 -2.70 9.45 -1.44
C ALA A 137 -2.08 10.75 -1.96
N LYS A 138 -0.79 10.95 -1.68
CA LYS A 138 0.02 12.06 -2.22
C LYS A 138 1.02 11.60 -3.27
N TRP A 139 1.39 10.34 -3.21
CA TRP A 139 2.43 9.75 -4.05
C TRP A 139 1.86 8.64 -4.92
N MET A 140 2.39 8.53 -6.13
CA MET A 140 2.06 7.44 -7.03
C MET A 140 3.31 6.98 -7.77
N THR A 141 3.47 5.67 -7.92
CA THR A 141 4.59 5.06 -8.63
C THR A 141 4.39 5.19 -10.13
N VAL A 142 5.46 5.62 -10.81
CA VAL A 142 5.55 5.68 -12.25
C VAL A 142 6.80 4.95 -12.72
N VAL A 143 6.60 3.99 -13.62
CA VAL A 143 7.67 3.20 -14.23
C VAL A 143 7.95 3.75 -15.64
N PRO A 144 9.16 4.28 -15.91
CA PRO A 144 9.50 4.87 -17.22
C PRO A 144 9.45 3.89 -18.39
N GLY A 145 9.55 2.59 -18.13
CA GLY A 145 9.49 1.53 -19.14
C GLY A 145 10.85 1.03 -19.62
N LEU A 146 10.82 0.06 -20.52
CA LEU A 146 12.01 -0.61 -21.03
C LEU A 146 12.75 0.22 -22.06
N LEU A 147 14.08 0.03 -22.13
CA LEU A 147 14.94 0.54 -23.19
C LEU A 147 14.91 -0.38 -24.43
N ASP A 148 14.89 0.21 -25.61
CA ASP A 148 15.31 -0.48 -26.85
C ASP A 148 16.82 -0.34 -27.00
N GLN A 149 17.56 -1.43 -26.75
CA GLN A 149 19.03 -1.42 -26.81
C GLN A 149 19.59 -1.11 -28.20
N ARG A 150 18.77 -1.19 -29.25
CA ARG A 150 19.17 -0.86 -30.63
C ARG A 150 19.06 0.62 -30.96
N LYS A 151 18.49 1.42 -30.05
CA LYS A 151 18.26 2.87 -30.22
C LYS A 151 19.14 3.68 -29.29
N ASN A 152 19.45 4.90 -29.69
CA ASN A 152 20.21 5.83 -28.87
C ASN A 152 19.49 6.15 -27.56
N ILE A 153 20.17 5.97 -26.43
CA ILE A 153 19.62 6.17 -25.08
C ILE A 153 19.19 7.63 -24.84
N SER A 154 19.91 8.63 -25.41
CA SER A 154 19.59 10.04 -25.20
C SER A 154 18.23 10.41 -25.77
N TYR A 155 17.86 9.89 -26.93
CA TYR A 155 16.52 10.11 -27.49
C TYR A 155 15.44 9.44 -26.63
N GLN A 156 15.69 8.23 -26.15
CA GLN A 156 14.76 7.52 -25.29
C GLN A 156 14.55 8.27 -23.97
N THR A 157 15.63 8.75 -23.37
CA THR A 157 15.58 9.58 -22.15
C THR A 157 14.79 10.87 -22.40
N SER A 158 15.02 11.55 -23.53
CA SER A 158 14.28 12.77 -23.88
C SER A 158 12.77 12.52 -24.04
N ASN A 159 12.37 11.40 -24.63
CA ASN A 159 10.97 11.00 -24.78
C ASN A 159 10.30 10.82 -23.42
N VAL A 160 10.99 10.16 -22.48
CA VAL A 160 10.49 9.97 -21.11
C VAL A 160 10.37 11.31 -20.40
N ILE A 161 11.41 12.16 -20.43
CA ILE A 161 11.40 13.49 -19.80
C ILE A 161 10.24 14.33 -20.32
N GLU A 162 10.01 14.38 -21.61
CA GLU A 162 8.90 15.14 -22.19
C GLU A 162 7.54 14.63 -21.70
N THR A 163 7.37 13.31 -21.65
CA THR A 163 6.13 12.68 -21.16
C THR A 163 5.90 12.97 -19.68
N LEU A 164 6.95 12.85 -18.86
CA LEU A 164 6.86 13.11 -17.42
C LEU A 164 6.59 14.60 -17.12
N LYS A 165 7.15 15.55 -17.88
CA LYS A 165 6.81 16.96 -17.75
C LYS A 165 5.31 17.21 -17.95
N ARG A 166 4.72 16.65 -18.99
CA ARG A 166 3.27 16.75 -19.25
C ARG A 166 2.43 16.11 -18.11
N ALA A 167 2.92 15.03 -17.53
CA ALA A 167 2.26 14.43 -16.37
C ALA A 167 2.40 15.32 -15.12
N SER A 168 3.55 15.96 -14.92
CA SER A 168 3.74 16.93 -13.83
C SER A 168 2.77 18.11 -13.97
N ASP A 169 2.59 18.66 -15.18
CA ASP A 169 1.63 19.74 -15.41
C ASP A 169 0.19 19.36 -15.00
N ILE A 170 -0.16 18.06 -15.06
CA ILE A 170 -1.46 17.54 -14.62
C ILE A 170 -1.51 17.41 -13.09
N LEU A 171 -0.44 16.97 -12.45
CA LEU A 171 -0.42 16.56 -11.05
C LEU A 171 -0.09 17.71 -10.08
N GLU A 172 0.81 18.61 -10.45
CA GLU A 172 1.27 19.72 -9.59
C GLU A 172 0.14 20.60 -9.05
N PRO A 173 -0.89 20.99 -9.84
CA PRO A 173 -2.00 21.81 -9.33
C PRO A 173 -2.79 21.11 -8.19
N HIS A 174 -2.63 19.79 -8.05
CA HIS A 174 -3.31 18.97 -7.06
C HIS A 174 -2.39 18.53 -5.90
N GLY A 175 -1.13 18.97 -5.90
CA GLY A 175 -0.14 18.60 -4.89
C GLY A 175 0.24 17.12 -4.91
N LEU A 176 0.07 16.44 -6.05
CA LEU A 176 0.40 15.04 -6.24
C LEU A 176 1.83 14.88 -6.79
N VAL A 177 2.50 13.82 -6.38
CA VAL A 177 3.91 13.56 -6.70
C VAL A 177 4.07 12.21 -7.39
N MET A 178 4.79 12.21 -8.53
CA MET A 178 5.25 10.98 -9.17
C MET A 178 6.53 10.51 -8.50
N VAL A 179 6.54 9.26 -8.05
CA VAL A 179 7.73 8.55 -7.57
C VAL A 179 8.22 7.67 -8.72
N LEU A 180 9.39 7.98 -9.28
CA LEU A 180 9.95 7.20 -10.39
C LEU A 180 10.58 5.92 -9.85
N GLU A 181 10.17 4.80 -10.41
CA GLU A 181 10.74 3.47 -10.12
C GLU A 181 11.44 2.97 -11.39
N PRO A 182 12.78 3.09 -11.45
CA PRO A 182 13.55 2.53 -12.54
C PRO A 182 13.63 1.00 -12.38
N LEU A 183 13.35 0.28 -13.46
CA LEU A 183 13.41 -1.18 -13.53
C LEU A 183 14.53 -1.61 -14.47
#